data_ec69e9a60ff8cfa9737c07ebfd35f62a
#
_entry.id   ec69e9a60ff8cfa9737c07ebfd35f62a
#
_cell.length_a   1.000
_cell.length_b   1.000
_cell.length_c   1.000
_cell.angle_alpha   90.00
_cell.angle_beta   90.00
_cell.angle_gamma   90.00
#
_symmetry.space_group_name_H-M   'P 1'
#
loop_
_entity.id
_entity.type
_entity.pdbx_description
1 polymer ?
#
loop_
_entity_poly.entity_id
_entity_poly.type
_entity_poly.pdbx_seq_one_letter_code
_entity_poly.pdbx_strand_id
1 'polypeptide(L)'
;MIHNDNRFRKIKNSILTRVILFICVMIVIGGCVRYYFSYHLIHSNLFNIVSIHQEALAKEAAKEIVHDLDVRKQFLEKALSSLSLALLDDPKNLEKRLHDMHTFNPLFSAALLIIDPSGTLIAKSGTEYQTDEHAYAQEVFFKSVLEEGKLIEMPFISPLSKKLIFPISLAMKDETGKIRAVITGLTYYEGSDFFDRVLNGHIGQTGNFLLIDAKRRVFIAATQKELILKPTPPKGKNSLHDKAIEGFRGSGITLNTNGVEELSAVASIPNTDWFVVSRIQTKEAFAMEENIQKTLIRAQTVSLIVVPLILFAFLFFFFKPLRTSALLADKMSLGVVPLTPLPIARMDEVGSLTAAFNRLMAMLLASQKELKEIAHYDYLTKLPNRFLMLERLEGALARCARNDTRLALLFMDLDGFKEINDTLGHDAGDQALVEVAKRFSALLRRNDTLARIGGDEFVILLCDLDRDVSTASDAANFVAQKCIEALKEPFVFKKEAKMLGVSIGMAIGDKESTLDALMVEADTKMYQMKKRSNIV
;
A
#
# COMPACT_ATOMS: atom_id res chain seq x y z
N MET A 1 17.57 7.83 -33.08
CA MET A 1 17.22 8.46 -31.80
C MET A 1 15.71 8.76 -31.64
N ILE A 2 14.98 9.12 -32.69
CA ILE A 2 13.55 9.52 -32.66
C ILE A 2 12.58 8.35 -32.31
N HIS A 3 12.97 7.11 -32.57
CA HIS A 3 12.09 5.94 -32.31
C HIS A 3 12.03 5.52 -30.81
N ASN A 4 13.03 5.90 -30.02
CA ASN A 4 13.08 5.61 -28.58
C ASN A 4 12.22 6.59 -27.76
N ASP A 5 12.12 7.83 -28.18
CA ASP A 5 11.35 8.89 -27.48
C ASP A 5 9.84 8.64 -27.51
N ASN A 6 9.33 8.07 -28.59
CA ASN A 6 7.91 7.70 -28.71
C ASN A 6 7.53 6.47 -27.86
N ARG A 7 8.45 5.54 -27.63
CA ARG A 7 8.23 4.41 -26.72
C ARG A 7 8.19 4.87 -25.24
N PHE A 8 9.12 5.73 -24.86
CA PHE A 8 9.14 6.29 -23.49
C PHE A 8 7.91 7.17 -23.21
N ARG A 9 7.44 7.98 -24.17
CA ARG A 9 6.19 8.76 -24.03
C ARG A 9 4.96 7.86 -23.93
N LYS A 10 4.85 6.78 -24.70
CA LYS A 10 3.74 5.81 -24.59
C LYS A 10 3.73 5.08 -23.26
N ILE A 11 4.89 4.74 -22.69
CA ILE A 11 5.00 4.11 -21.37
C ILE A 11 4.58 5.11 -20.26
N LYS A 12 5.05 6.34 -20.33
CA LYS A 12 4.76 7.40 -19.35
C LYS A 12 3.27 7.79 -19.31
N ASN A 13 2.58 7.66 -20.43
CA ASN A 13 1.14 7.97 -20.56
C ASN A 13 0.23 6.75 -20.37
N SER A 14 0.78 5.57 -20.12
CA SER A 14 -0.01 4.38 -19.84
C SER A 14 -0.77 4.53 -18.53
N ILE A 15 -2.07 4.22 -18.54
CA ILE A 15 -2.91 4.16 -17.33
C ILE A 15 -2.25 3.24 -16.29
N LEU A 16 -1.69 2.12 -16.73
CA LEU A 16 -0.97 1.17 -15.90
C LEU A 16 0.18 1.86 -15.12
N THR A 17 1.01 2.64 -15.80
CA THR A 17 2.15 3.34 -15.17
C THR A 17 1.68 4.38 -14.15
N ARG A 18 0.60 5.11 -14.45
CA ARG A 18 0.03 6.11 -13.53
C ARG A 18 -0.56 5.47 -12.29
N VAL A 19 -1.29 4.35 -12.45
CA VAL A 19 -1.87 3.60 -11.32
C VAL A 19 -0.77 3.04 -10.43
N ILE A 20 0.27 2.43 -10.99
CA ILE A 20 1.41 1.91 -10.22
C ILE A 20 2.11 3.04 -9.47
N LEU A 21 2.40 4.17 -10.14
CA LEU A 21 3.03 5.33 -9.51
C LEU A 21 2.19 5.87 -8.36
N PHE A 22 0.88 6.03 -8.57
CA PHE A 22 -0.05 6.48 -7.52
C PHE A 22 -0.02 5.56 -6.30
N ILE A 23 -0.05 4.24 -6.52
CA ILE A 23 -0.02 3.26 -5.43
C ILE A 23 1.33 3.26 -4.72
N CYS A 24 2.45 3.38 -5.45
CA CYS A 24 3.77 3.54 -4.83
C CYS A 24 3.83 4.78 -3.92
N VAL A 25 3.30 5.91 -4.37
CA VAL A 25 3.21 7.14 -3.57
C VAL A 25 2.34 6.91 -2.32
N MET A 26 1.19 6.25 -2.45
CA MET A 26 0.32 5.92 -1.32
C MET A 26 0.99 4.97 -0.31
N ILE A 27 1.77 3.98 -0.78
CA ILE A 27 2.54 3.09 0.10
C ILE A 27 3.61 3.87 0.87
N VAL A 28 4.31 4.79 0.21
CA VAL A 28 5.33 5.64 0.86
C VAL A 28 4.67 6.53 1.91
N ILE A 29 3.61 7.25 1.56
CA ILE A 29 2.89 8.13 2.49
C ILE A 29 2.35 7.32 3.68
N GLY A 30 1.64 6.21 3.41
CA GLY A 30 1.11 5.33 4.46
C GLY A 30 2.21 4.76 5.36
N GLY A 31 3.37 4.43 4.79
CA GLY A 31 4.55 3.99 5.53
C GLY A 31 5.13 5.08 6.43
N CYS A 32 5.26 6.30 5.94
CA CYS A 32 5.73 7.44 6.73
C CYS A 32 4.76 7.76 7.89
N VAL A 33 3.47 7.77 7.62
CA VAL A 33 2.44 7.99 8.65
C VAL A 33 2.49 6.89 9.70
N ARG A 34 2.52 5.61 9.28
CA ARG A 34 2.63 4.47 10.20
C ARG A 34 3.89 4.53 11.04
N TYR A 35 5.05 4.85 10.43
CA TYR A 35 6.31 4.98 11.13
C TYR A 35 6.24 6.08 12.18
N TYR A 36 5.74 7.26 11.83
CA TYR A 36 5.60 8.39 12.74
C TYR A 36 4.72 8.05 13.96
N PHE A 37 3.54 7.48 13.73
CA PHE A 37 2.64 7.10 14.82
C PHE A 37 3.21 5.97 15.68
N SER A 38 3.81 4.94 15.06
CA SER A 38 4.42 3.82 15.80
C SER A 38 5.60 4.30 16.64
N TYR A 39 6.46 5.17 16.09
CA TYR A 39 7.57 5.75 16.82
C TYR A 39 7.08 6.51 18.05
N HIS A 40 6.15 7.43 17.87
CA HIS A 40 5.66 8.27 18.96
C HIS A 40 4.94 7.45 20.05
N LEU A 41 4.12 6.49 19.64
CA LEU A 41 3.38 5.63 20.57
C LEU A 41 4.32 4.69 21.34
N ILE A 42 5.28 4.06 20.68
CA ILE A 42 6.22 3.13 21.30
C ILE A 42 7.13 3.89 22.27
N HIS A 43 7.70 5.02 21.84
CA HIS A 43 8.59 5.82 22.65
C HIS A 43 7.91 6.30 23.95
N SER A 44 6.71 6.89 23.88
CA SER A 44 6.00 7.37 25.05
C SER A 44 5.59 6.25 26.00
N ASN A 45 5.11 5.13 25.47
CA ASN A 45 4.70 3.99 26.29
C ASN A 45 5.89 3.30 26.96
N LEU A 46 7.00 3.07 26.22
CA LEU A 46 8.20 2.48 26.79
C LEU A 46 8.82 3.40 27.85
N PHE A 47 8.88 4.70 27.59
CA PHE A 47 9.36 5.66 28.60
C PHE A 47 8.55 5.54 29.90
N ASN A 48 7.22 5.52 29.82
CA ASN A 48 6.37 5.40 30.98
C ASN A 48 6.56 4.07 31.71
N ILE A 49 6.60 2.95 30.99
CA ILE A 49 6.77 1.61 31.59
C ILE A 49 8.12 1.51 32.28
N VAL A 50 9.20 1.91 31.63
CA VAL A 50 10.54 1.84 32.21
C VAL A 50 10.70 2.81 33.38
N SER A 51 10.11 4.01 33.29
CA SER A 51 10.10 4.99 34.37
C SER A 51 9.39 4.47 35.61
N ILE A 52 8.18 3.89 35.46
CA ILE A 52 7.44 3.28 36.57
C ILE A 52 8.24 2.11 37.17
N HIS A 53 8.88 1.31 36.32
CA HIS A 53 9.72 0.20 36.81
C HIS A 53 10.92 0.70 37.61
N GLN A 54 11.63 1.73 37.13
CA GLN A 54 12.74 2.35 37.85
C GLN A 54 12.28 2.96 39.18
N GLU A 55 11.12 3.61 39.22
CA GLU A 55 10.55 4.13 40.46
C GLU A 55 10.21 3.01 41.46
N ALA A 56 9.67 1.90 40.96
CA ALA A 56 9.37 0.72 41.81
C ALA A 56 10.67 0.14 42.41
N LEU A 57 11.73 0.01 41.61
CA LEU A 57 13.03 -0.46 42.09
C LEU A 57 13.65 0.46 43.12
N ALA A 58 13.59 1.80 42.90
CA ALA A 58 14.08 2.78 43.86
C ALA A 58 13.29 2.72 45.18
N LYS A 59 11.96 2.61 45.13
CA LYS A 59 11.08 2.49 46.30
C LYS A 59 11.33 1.19 47.06
N GLU A 60 11.56 0.09 46.36
CA GLU A 60 11.85 -1.21 46.99
C GLU A 60 13.20 -1.18 47.70
N ALA A 61 14.25 -0.63 47.04
CA ALA A 61 15.56 -0.45 47.67
C ALA A 61 15.48 0.48 48.91
N ALA A 62 14.71 1.57 48.81
CA ALA A 62 14.49 2.45 49.97
C ALA A 62 13.77 1.71 51.11
N LYS A 63 12.78 0.86 50.83
CA LYS A 63 12.07 0.06 51.84
C LYS A 63 12.98 -0.95 52.53
N GLU A 64 13.87 -1.61 51.79
CA GLU A 64 14.85 -2.53 52.39
C GLU A 64 15.80 -1.78 53.32
N ILE A 65 16.34 -0.63 52.89
CA ILE A 65 17.21 0.19 53.76
C ILE A 65 16.49 0.61 55.03
N VAL A 66 15.23 1.05 54.93
CA VAL A 66 14.41 1.39 56.11
C VAL A 66 14.28 0.19 57.04
N HIS A 67 13.97 -0.98 56.51
CA HIS A 67 13.85 -2.21 57.28
C HIS A 67 15.17 -2.55 58.00
N ASP A 68 16.27 -2.49 57.29
CA ASP A 68 17.62 -2.75 57.85
C ASP A 68 17.99 -1.80 58.97
N LEU A 69 17.66 -0.53 58.81
CA LEU A 69 17.86 0.50 59.83
C LEU A 69 16.96 0.25 61.06
N ASP A 70 15.68 -0.08 60.83
CA ASP A 70 14.73 -0.32 61.94
C ASP A 70 15.11 -1.56 62.74
N VAL A 71 15.54 -2.63 62.10
CA VAL A 71 16.01 -3.86 62.79
C VAL A 71 17.19 -3.56 63.71
N ARG A 72 18.17 -2.80 63.20
CA ARG A 72 19.34 -2.39 63.99
C ARG A 72 18.99 -1.43 65.13
N LYS A 73 18.09 -0.48 64.89
CA LYS A 73 17.57 0.43 65.92
C LYS A 73 16.86 -0.33 67.00
N GLN A 74 15.93 -1.27 66.65
CA GLN A 74 15.22 -2.08 67.65
C GLN A 74 16.15 -2.94 68.46
N PHE A 75 17.20 -3.49 67.86
CA PHE A 75 18.22 -4.20 68.59
C PHE A 75 18.91 -3.31 69.64
N LEU A 76 19.37 -2.10 69.27
CA LEU A 76 20.01 -1.18 70.20
C LEU A 76 19.04 -0.72 71.31
N GLU A 77 17.76 -0.48 71.01
CA GLU A 77 16.73 -0.15 71.98
C GLU A 77 16.52 -1.31 73.00
N LYS A 78 16.43 -2.55 72.53
CA LYS A 78 16.36 -3.75 73.38
C LYS A 78 17.63 -3.93 74.24
N ALA A 79 18.79 -3.71 73.64
CA ALA A 79 20.04 -3.75 74.38
C ALA A 79 20.03 -2.74 75.51
N LEU A 80 19.67 -1.47 75.21
CA LEU A 80 19.57 -0.42 76.23
C LEU A 80 18.57 -0.75 77.36
N SER A 81 17.36 -1.26 76.98
CA SER A 81 16.35 -1.61 77.98
C SER A 81 16.74 -2.75 78.89
N SER A 82 17.66 -3.62 78.43
CA SER A 82 18.18 -4.74 79.24
C SER A 82 19.39 -4.40 80.10
N LEU A 83 19.97 -3.21 79.88
CA LEU A 83 21.09 -2.69 80.63
C LEU A 83 20.60 -1.70 81.70
N SER A 84 20.81 -2.00 82.99
CA SER A 84 20.54 -1.03 84.02
C SER A 84 21.63 0.06 84.12
N LEU A 85 21.28 1.27 84.52
CA LEU A 85 22.28 2.32 84.69
C LEU A 85 23.36 1.93 85.71
N ALA A 86 23.04 1.10 86.68
CA ALA A 86 24.01 0.59 87.66
C ALA A 86 25.12 -0.30 87.04
N LEU A 87 24.88 -0.89 85.85
CA LEU A 87 25.88 -1.68 85.15
C LEU A 87 26.96 -0.80 84.49
N LEU A 88 26.76 0.52 84.32
CA LEU A 88 27.78 1.46 83.83
C LEU A 88 28.96 1.58 84.81
N ASP A 89 28.72 1.32 86.09
CA ASP A 89 29.73 1.35 87.15
C ASP A 89 30.49 0.01 87.30
N ASP A 90 30.08 -1.04 86.54
CA ASP A 90 30.77 -2.33 86.46
C ASP A 90 31.14 -2.72 85.03
N PRO A 91 32.24 -2.15 84.49
CA PRO A 91 32.65 -2.35 83.10
C PRO A 91 32.84 -3.82 82.69
N LYS A 92 33.32 -4.68 83.61
CA LYS A 92 33.54 -6.12 83.30
C LYS A 92 32.24 -6.88 83.06
N ASN A 93 31.26 -6.66 83.88
CA ASN A 93 29.95 -7.31 83.73
C ASN A 93 29.19 -6.72 82.55
N LEU A 94 29.33 -5.44 82.29
CA LEU A 94 28.77 -4.77 81.13
C LEU A 94 29.38 -5.30 79.83
N GLU A 95 30.70 -5.44 79.77
CA GLU A 95 31.41 -5.98 78.60
C GLU A 95 31.00 -7.42 78.30
N LYS A 96 30.85 -8.26 79.32
CA LYS A 96 30.36 -9.65 79.16
C LYS A 96 28.96 -9.65 78.57
N ARG A 97 28.01 -8.88 79.12
CA ARG A 97 26.66 -8.78 78.58
C ARG A 97 26.61 -8.28 77.17
N LEU A 98 27.41 -7.26 76.87
CA LEU A 98 27.51 -6.70 75.53
C LEU A 98 28.05 -7.75 74.55
N HIS A 99 29.03 -8.55 75.00
CA HIS A 99 29.59 -9.65 74.19
C HIS A 99 28.54 -10.75 73.92
N ASP A 100 27.77 -11.15 74.91
CA ASP A 100 26.68 -12.14 74.74
C ASP A 100 25.66 -11.64 73.75
N MET A 101 25.18 -10.39 73.91
CA MET A 101 24.21 -9.79 72.97
C MET A 101 24.73 -9.73 71.54
N HIS A 102 25.99 -9.35 71.34
CA HIS A 102 26.63 -9.22 70.05
C HIS A 102 26.81 -10.60 69.39
N THR A 103 27.18 -11.62 70.17
CA THR A 103 27.41 -12.97 69.67
C THR A 103 26.14 -13.66 69.22
N PHE A 104 25.03 -13.46 69.98
CA PHE A 104 23.72 -14.05 69.63
C PHE A 104 23.01 -13.34 68.47
N ASN A 105 23.40 -12.09 68.11
CA ASN A 105 22.80 -11.36 67.05
C ASN A 105 23.85 -10.44 66.36
N PRO A 106 24.58 -10.94 65.39
CA PRO A 106 25.74 -10.24 64.77
C PRO A 106 25.29 -9.16 63.73
N LEU A 107 24.27 -8.35 64.07
CA LEU A 107 23.85 -7.21 63.21
C LEU A 107 24.93 -6.17 63.01
N PHE A 108 25.86 -6.07 63.90
CA PHE A 108 26.98 -5.11 63.90
C PHE A 108 28.28 -5.84 63.73
N SER A 109 28.71 -6.03 62.48
CA SER A 109 29.86 -6.92 62.16
C SER A 109 31.21 -6.39 62.60
N ALA A 110 31.36 -5.11 62.98
CA ALA A 110 32.61 -4.52 63.37
C ALA A 110 32.75 -4.42 64.90
N ALA A 111 31.80 -3.80 65.59
CA ALA A 111 31.79 -3.67 67.04
C ALA A 111 30.43 -3.22 67.59
N LEU A 112 30.23 -3.50 68.86
CA LEU A 112 29.19 -2.87 69.69
C LEU A 112 29.92 -2.19 70.86
N LEU A 113 29.68 -0.88 71.03
CA LEU A 113 30.39 -0.02 71.98
C LEU A 113 29.40 0.67 72.92
N ILE A 114 29.84 0.85 74.19
CA ILE A 114 29.18 1.77 75.11
C ILE A 114 30.19 2.83 75.52
N ILE A 115 29.84 4.11 75.30
CA ILE A 115 30.73 5.28 75.40
C ILE A 115 30.09 6.24 76.43
N ASP A 116 30.86 6.79 77.35
CA ASP A 116 30.37 7.76 78.29
C ASP A 116 30.18 9.18 77.62
N PRO A 117 29.49 10.14 78.26
CA PRO A 117 29.32 11.47 77.67
C PRO A 117 30.60 12.27 77.45
N SER A 118 31.73 11.86 78.02
CA SER A 118 33.05 12.47 77.79
C SER A 118 33.74 11.93 76.51
N GLY A 119 33.20 10.87 75.90
CA GLY A 119 33.79 10.19 74.74
C GLY A 119 34.78 9.06 75.13
N THR A 120 34.74 8.60 76.39
CA THR A 120 35.58 7.52 76.86
C THR A 120 34.83 6.18 76.74
N LEU A 121 35.49 5.13 76.30
CA LEU A 121 34.96 3.79 76.10
C LEU A 121 34.71 3.12 77.46
N ILE A 122 33.45 2.73 77.78
CA ILE A 122 33.10 2.00 78.99
C ILE A 122 33.15 0.50 78.78
N ALA A 123 32.54 0.00 77.67
CA ALA A 123 32.47 -1.41 77.33
C ALA A 123 32.49 -1.63 75.82
N LYS A 124 32.94 -2.79 75.40
CA LYS A 124 33.11 -3.17 73.97
C LYS A 124 32.80 -4.63 73.71
N SER A 125 32.40 -4.86 72.47
CA SER A 125 32.40 -6.21 71.85
C SER A 125 32.70 -6.08 70.37
N GLY A 126 33.60 -6.89 69.86
CA GLY A 126 34.04 -6.84 68.45
C GLY A 126 35.51 -6.40 68.32
N THR A 127 35.90 -5.94 67.11
CA THR A 127 37.30 -5.68 66.75
C THR A 127 37.65 -4.21 66.47
N GLU A 128 36.64 -3.40 66.23
CA GLU A 128 36.80 -1.99 65.86
C GLU A 128 36.48 -1.07 67.01
N TYR A 129 37.49 -0.75 67.79
CA TYR A 129 37.37 0.17 68.92
C TYR A 129 38.71 0.84 69.26
N GLN A 130 38.64 2.03 69.85
CA GLN A 130 39.77 2.77 70.38
C GLN A 130 39.70 2.80 71.90
N THR A 131 40.87 2.71 72.56
CA THR A 131 40.97 2.61 74.01
C THR A 131 41.57 3.87 74.65
N ASP A 132 41.96 4.85 73.87
CA ASP A 132 42.49 6.09 74.37
C ASP A 132 41.42 6.91 75.12
N GLU A 133 41.83 7.65 76.09
CA GLU A 133 40.91 8.46 76.87
C GLU A 133 40.29 9.56 75.97
N HIS A 134 38.97 9.66 76.03
CA HIS A 134 38.17 10.56 75.17
C HIS A 134 38.30 10.27 73.63
N ALA A 135 38.67 9.07 73.22
CA ALA A 135 38.93 8.70 71.82
C ALA A 135 37.76 9.04 70.91
N TYR A 136 36.52 8.94 71.44
CA TYR A 136 35.31 9.17 70.63
C TYR A 136 34.74 10.58 70.74
N ALA A 137 35.31 11.44 71.65
CA ALA A 137 34.78 12.81 71.86
C ALA A 137 34.74 13.70 70.61
N GLN A 138 35.62 13.41 69.62
CA GLN A 138 35.64 14.16 68.36
C GLN A 138 34.95 13.45 67.19
N GLU A 139 34.52 12.21 67.38
CA GLU A 139 33.87 11.46 66.31
C GLU A 139 32.50 12.03 65.97
N VAL A 140 32.21 12.20 64.69
CA VAL A 140 30.97 12.84 64.18
C VAL A 140 29.73 12.11 64.63
N PHE A 141 29.72 10.76 64.57
CA PHE A 141 28.58 9.93 64.97
C PHE A 141 28.25 10.10 66.47
N PHE A 142 29.27 10.32 67.32
CA PHE A 142 29.11 10.49 68.74
C PHE A 142 28.55 11.88 69.05
N LYS A 143 29.11 12.93 68.48
CA LYS A 143 28.63 14.31 68.65
C LYS A 143 27.18 14.46 68.15
N SER A 144 26.83 13.91 67.02
CA SER A 144 25.48 13.99 66.44
C SER A 144 24.41 13.37 67.37
N VAL A 145 24.76 12.32 68.09
CA VAL A 145 23.85 11.70 69.07
C VAL A 145 23.66 12.57 70.28
N LEU A 146 24.76 13.17 70.80
CA LEU A 146 24.73 14.01 71.99
C LEU A 146 23.98 15.33 71.73
N GLU A 147 24.24 15.99 70.59
CA GLU A 147 23.73 17.31 70.29
C GLU A 147 22.38 17.27 69.57
N GLU A 148 22.18 16.39 68.61
CA GLU A 148 21.01 16.37 67.73
C GLU A 148 20.08 15.15 67.99
N GLY A 149 20.52 14.20 68.84
CA GLY A 149 19.80 12.95 69.06
C GLY A 149 19.69 12.05 67.84
N LYS A 150 20.55 12.25 66.82
CA LYS A 150 20.55 11.48 65.61
C LYS A 150 20.94 10.02 65.84
N LEU A 151 20.11 9.13 65.33
CA LEU A 151 20.34 7.67 65.39
C LEU A 151 21.41 7.21 64.35
N ILE A 152 21.41 7.85 63.21
CA ILE A 152 22.16 7.39 62.03
C ILE A 152 23.08 8.50 61.55
N GLU A 153 24.35 8.16 61.30
CA GLU A 153 25.32 9.11 60.81
C GLU A 153 26.08 8.56 59.58
N MET A 154 26.89 9.38 58.99
CA MET A 154 27.70 9.06 57.82
C MET A 154 28.65 7.90 58.07
N PRO A 155 28.90 7.03 57.11
CA PRO A 155 29.99 6.10 57.17
C PRO A 155 31.35 6.81 57.24
N PHE A 156 32.30 6.21 57.89
CA PHE A 156 33.65 6.74 58.03
C PHE A 156 34.71 5.64 57.80
N ILE A 157 35.94 6.07 57.51
CA ILE A 157 37.07 5.11 57.39
C ILE A 157 37.67 4.93 58.76
N SER A 158 37.64 3.70 59.27
CA SER A 158 38.25 3.38 60.57
C SER A 158 39.74 3.72 60.61
N PRO A 159 40.20 4.42 61.62
CA PRO A 159 41.61 4.66 61.81
C PRO A 159 42.41 3.38 62.04
N LEU A 160 41.76 2.33 62.59
CA LEU A 160 42.34 1.04 62.92
C LEU A 160 42.47 0.12 61.73
N SER A 161 41.32 -0.30 61.17
CA SER A 161 41.29 -1.31 60.12
C SER A 161 41.47 -0.72 58.71
N LYS A 162 41.37 0.62 58.59
CA LYS A 162 41.29 1.33 57.30
C LYS A 162 40.09 0.90 56.43
N LYS A 163 39.13 0.20 57.04
CA LYS A 163 37.89 -0.17 56.39
C LYS A 163 36.79 0.87 56.56
N LEU A 164 35.85 0.88 55.65
CA LEU A 164 34.69 1.71 55.74
C LEU A 164 33.70 1.10 56.74
N ILE A 165 33.26 1.92 57.71
CA ILE A 165 32.36 1.52 58.78
C ILE A 165 31.16 2.42 58.82
N PHE A 166 29.99 1.82 59.09
CA PHE A 166 28.73 2.48 59.24
C PHE A 166 28.30 2.46 60.72
N PRO A 167 28.17 3.65 61.39
CA PRO A 167 27.77 3.78 62.78
C PRO A 167 26.24 3.95 62.94
N ILE A 168 25.66 3.25 63.88
CA ILE A 168 24.31 3.51 64.38
C ILE A 168 24.41 3.66 65.90
N SER A 169 23.96 4.82 66.40
CA SER A 169 24.14 5.17 67.80
C SER A 169 22.81 5.57 68.49
N LEU A 170 22.70 5.22 69.77
CA LEU A 170 21.52 5.59 70.55
C LEU A 170 21.94 6.06 71.95
N ALA A 171 21.35 7.16 72.41
CA ALA A 171 21.67 7.71 73.74
C ALA A 171 20.91 6.96 74.83
N MET A 172 21.61 6.54 75.85
CA MET A 172 21.09 6.01 77.12
C MET A 172 20.83 7.20 78.06
N LYS A 173 19.57 7.42 78.42
CA LYS A 173 19.14 8.57 79.28
C LYS A 173 18.67 8.03 80.62
N ASP A 174 18.92 8.80 81.67
CA ASP A 174 18.34 8.56 82.99
C ASP A 174 16.92 9.11 83.10
N GLU A 175 16.29 8.90 84.25
CA GLU A 175 14.89 9.36 84.53
C GLU A 175 14.74 10.87 84.41
N THR A 176 15.82 11.65 84.51
CA THR A 176 15.83 13.12 84.34
C THR A 176 16.01 13.55 82.90
N GLY A 177 16.21 12.60 81.96
CA GLY A 177 16.47 12.85 80.54
C GLY A 177 17.94 13.15 80.24
N LYS A 178 18.83 13.13 81.24
CA LYS A 178 20.28 13.35 81.04
C LYS A 178 20.91 12.12 80.40
N ILE A 179 21.73 12.35 79.34
CA ILE A 179 22.48 11.25 78.69
C ILE A 179 23.59 10.76 79.63
N ARG A 180 23.57 9.45 79.90
CA ARG A 180 24.50 8.74 80.77
C ARG A 180 25.53 7.93 80.01
N ALA A 181 25.15 7.44 78.83
CA ALA A 181 26.02 6.72 77.91
C ALA A 181 25.45 6.78 76.48
N VAL A 182 26.23 6.42 75.50
CA VAL A 182 25.82 6.20 74.13
C VAL A 182 26.17 4.75 73.76
N ILE A 183 25.20 4.00 73.33
CA ILE A 183 25.46 2.71 72.67
C ILE A 183 25.62 2.94 71.20
N THR A 184 26.68 2.37 70.61
CA THR A 184 27.00 2.50 69.17
C THR A 184 27.28 1.13 68.59
N GLY A 185 26.54 0.77 67.59
CA GLY A 185 26.81 -0.40 66.74
C GLY A 185 27.58 0.02 65.49
N LEU A 186 28.66 -0.66 65.23
CA LEU A 186 29.54 -0.44 64.06
C LEU A 186 29.41 -1.63 63.11
N THR A 187 29.11 -1.32 61.85
CA THR A 187 28.99 -2.35 60.81
C THR A 187 30.02 -2.12 59.71
N TYR A 188 30.80 -3.15 59.37
CA TYR A 188 31.64 -3.07 58.17
C TYR A 188 30.79 -2.90 56.95
N TYR A 189 31.21 -2.04 56.04
CA TYR A 189 30.56 -1.83 54.79
C TYR A 189 30.71 -3.02 53.86
N GLU A 190 31.86 -3.67 53.87
CA GLU A 190 32.12 -4.88 53.07
C GLU A 190 31.83 -6.14 53.88
N GLY A 191 31.16 -7.11 53.24
CA GLY A 191 30.88 -8.40 53.84
C GLY A 191 29.69 -8.41 54.80
N SER A 192 28.87 -7.35 54.84
CA SER A 192 27.60 -7.29 55.56
C SER A 192 26.45 -7.25 54.60
N ASP A 193 25.29 -7.76 55.03
CA ASP A 193 24.02 -7.69 54.24
C ASP A 193 23.43 -6.27 54.24
N PHE A 194 24.05 -5.36 55.01
CA PHE A 194 23.59 -4.00 55.12
C PHE A 194 23.88 -3.22 53.84
N PHE A 195 22.83 -2.62 53.26
CA PHE A 195 22.85 -1.98 51.95
C PHE A 195 23.17 -2.95 50.77
N ASP A 196 23.03 -4.24 50.93
CA ASP A 196 23.41 -5.22 49.90
C ASP A 196 22.81 -4.90 48.53
N ARG A 197 21.53 -4.50 48.45
CA ARG A 197 20.90 -4.10 47.21
C ARG A 197 21.58 -2.90 46.55
N VAL A 198 22.04 -1.91 47.34
CA VAL A 198 22.70 -0.73 46.80
C VAL A 198 24.13 -1.03 46.40
N LEU A 199 24.81 -1.87 47.17
CA LEU A 199 26.19 -2.23 46.96
C LEU A 199 26.41 -3.23 45.84
N ASN A 200 25.55 -4.26 45.76
CA ASN A 200 25.71 -5.41 44.88
C ASN A 200 24.54 -5.54 43.88
N GLY A 201 23.48 -4.72 44.03
CA GLY A 201 22.33 -4.78 43.15
C GLY A 201 22.61 -4.24 41.76
N HIS A 202 22.20 -5.01 40.74
CA HIS A 202 22.30 -4.62 39.34
C HIS A 202 20.91 -4.50 38.72
N ILE A 203 20.75 -3.52 37.84
CA ILE A 203 19.55 -3.30 37.06
C ILE A 203 19.93 -3.51 35.59
N GLY A 204 19.57 -4.67 35.02
CA GLY A 204 20.07 -5.07 33.71
C GLY A 204 21.58 -5.23 33.69
N GLN A 205 22.23 -4.76 32.64
CA GLN A 205 23.69 -4.84 32.49
C GLN A 205 24.43 -3.58 32.93
N THR A 206 23.82 -2.41 32.74
CA THR A 206 24.47 -1.12 32.99
C THR A 206 23.91 -0.37 34.20
N GLY A 207 22.75 -0.82 34.69
CA GLY A 207 22.04 -0.12 35.75
C GLY A 207 22.51 -0.52 37.14
N ASN A 208 22.34 0.40 38.10
CA ASN A 208 22.77 0.24 39.47
C ASN A 208 21.99 1.19 40.40
N PHE A 209 22.35 1.10 41.71
CA PHE A 209 21.77 1.95 42.75
C PHE A 209 22.80 2.90 43.36
N LEU A 210 22.32 4.03 43.85
CA LEU A 210 23.08 4.98 44.63
C LEU A 210 22.25 5.36 45.89
N LEU A 211 22.91 5.48 47.05
CA LEU A 211 22.36 6.06 48.24
C LEU A 211 23.07 7.38 48.50
N ILE A 212 22.33 8.46 48.67
CA ILE A 212 22.86 9.83 48.70
C ILE A 212 22.30 10.57 49.91
N ASP A 213 23.19 11.28 50.62
CA ASP A 213 22.80 12.29 51.61
C ASP A 213 22.55 13.63 50.91
N ALA A 214 21.32 14.10 50.98
CA ALA A 214 20.90 15.34 50.35
C ALA A 214 21.53 16.57 51.01
N LYS A 215 21.64 16.55 52.33
CA LYS A 215 22.13 17.70 53.12
C LYS A 215 23.63 17.94 52.94
N ARG A 216 24.41 16.81 52.97
CA ARG A 216 25.86 16.87 52.83
C ARG A 216 26.33 16.78 51.38
N ARG A 217 25.42 16.39 50.46
CA ARG A 217 25.71 16.20 49.04
C ARG A 217 26.82 15.18 48.78
N VAL A 218 26.77 14.02 49.43
CA VAL A 218 27.76 12.95 49.31
C VAL A 218 27.08 11.59 49.04
N PHE A 219 27.82 10.70 48.39
CA PHE A 219 27.38 9.32 48.21
C PHE A 219 27.63 8.50 49.47
N ILE A 220 26.58 7.94 50.05
CA ILE A 220 26.64 7.06 51.22
C ILE A 220 26.99 5.64 50.81
N ALA A 221 26.31 5.15 49.78
CA ALA A 221 26.49 3.83 49.23
C ALA A 221 26.33 3.85 47.70
N ALA A 222 27.10 3.06 47.00
CA ALA A 222 27.04 2.93 45.57
C ALA A 222 27.61 1.57 45.16
N THR A 223 27.06 1.00 44.09
CA THR A 223 27.64 -0.19 43.44
C THR A 223 29.08 0.08 42.96
N GLN A 224 29.36 1.32 42.55
CA GLN A 224 30.72 1.80 42.25
C GLN A 224 31.38 2.31 43.52
N LYS A 225 32.18 1.46 44.16
CA LYS A 225 32.80 1.73 45.48
C LYS A 225 33.60 3.02 45.51
N GLU A 226 34.20 3.42 44.39
CA GLU A 226 35.01 4.64 44.26
C GLU A 226 34.20 5.94 44.45
N LEU A 227 32.88 5.87 44.35
CA LEU A 227 31.99 7.03 44.59
C LEU A 227 31.71 7.27 46.05
N ILE A 228 31.85 6.28 46.90
CA ILE A 228 31.46 6.32 48.31
C ILE A 228 32.29 7.39 49.02
N LEU A 229 31.64 8.24 49.85
CA LEU A 229 32.15 9.41 50.52
C LEU A 229 32.63 10.55 49.61
N LYS A 230 32.51 10.39 48.27
CA LYS A 230 32.80 11.50 47.36
C LYS A 230 31.61 12.47 47.29
N PRO A 231 31.89 13.75 47.02
CA PRO A 231 30.81 14.70 46.79
C PRO A 231 30.03 14.37 45.54
N THR A 232 28.73 14.62 45.56
CA THR A 232 27.86 14.52 44.39
C THR A 232 28.18 15.60 43.35
N PRO A 233 27.74 15.49 42.11
CA PRO A 233 27.96 16.50 41.09
C PRO A 233 27.58 17.90 41.56
N PRO A 234 28.36 18.95 41.19
CA PRO A 234 28.03 20.33 41.51
C PRO A 234 26.66 20.73 40.97
N LYS A 235 26.00 21.68 41.65
CA LYS A 235 24.70 22.22 41.22
C LYS A 235 24.77 22.70 39.75
N GLY A 236 23.78 22.34 38.96
CA GLY A 236 23.66 22.66 37.54
C GLY A 236 24.26 21.60 36.58
N LYS A 237 25.01 20.60 37.09
CA LYS A 237 25.55 19.51 36.23
C LYS A 237 24.58 18.39 35.99
N ASN A 238 23.68 18.12 36.93
CA ASN A 238 22.67 17.06 36.82
C ASN A 238 21.34 17.59 37.36
N SER A 239 20.45 17.97 36.47
CA SER A 239 19.18 18.63 36.82
C SER A 239 18.24 17.76 37.69
N LEU A 240 18.23 16.45 37.45
CA LEU A 240 17.40 15.52 38.23
C LEU A 240 17.97 15.37 39.66
N HIS A 241 19.29 15.29 39.78
CA HIS A 241 19.97 15.22 41.05
C HIS A 241 19.71 16.48 41.89
N ASP A 242 19.80 17.66 41.27
CA ASP A 242 19.52 18.92 41.95
C ASP A 242 18.08 19.01 42.44
N LYS A 243 17.12 18.60 41.60
CA LYS A 243 15.70 18.49 41.98
C LYS A 243 15.49 17.46 43.08
N ALA A 244 16.21 16.32 43.07
CA ALA A 244 16.11 15.29 44.10
C ALA A 244 16.60 15.83 45.47
N ILE A 245 17.65 16.63 45.50
CA ILE A 245 18.14 17.34 46.71
C ILE A 245 17.08 18.33 47.20
N GLU A 246 16.38 19.02 46.31
CA GLU A 246 15.30 19.97 46.63
C GLU A 246 13.97 19.25 46.97
N GLY A 247 13.94 17.93 47.03
CA GLY A 247 12.78 17.14 47.46
C GLY A 247 11.97 16.47 46.37
N PHE A 248 12.36 16.59 45.07
CA PHE A 248 11.70 15.88 44.00
C PHE A 248 11.82 14.35 44.16
N ARG A 249 10.69 13.64 43.90
CA ARG A 249 10.62 12.18 43.88
C ARG A 249 9.89 11.76 42.62
N GLY A 250 10.47 10.85 41.86
CA GLY A 250 9.98 10.41 40.56
C GLY A 250 11.15 10.03 39.68
N SER A 251 10.88 9.91 38.38
CA SER A 251 11.86 9.50 37.38
C SER A 251 12.16 10.60 36.37
N GLY A 252 13.30 10.47 35.69
CA GLY A 252 13.69 11.37 34.61
C GLY A 252 15.00 10.96 33.96
N ILE A 253 15.22 11.48 32.75
CA ILE A 253 16.49 11.28 32.03
C ILE A 253 17.48 12.36 32.49
N THR A 254 18.71 11.93 32.74
CA THR A 254 19.80 12.79 33.16
C THR A 254 21.14 12.33 32.57
N LEU A 255 22.12 13.23 32.61
CA LEU A 255 23.49 12.89 32.26
C LEU A 255 24.27 12.52 33.51
N ASN A 256 24.97 11.42 33.50
CA ASN A 256 25.90 11.06 34.57
C ASN A 256 27.21 11.87 34.45
N THR A 257 28.13 11.66 35.40
CA THR A 257 29.45 12.35 35.43
C THR A 257 30.32 12.10 34.20
N ASN A 258 30.06 11.00 33.47
CA ASN A 258 30.79 10.62 32.26
C ASN A 258 30.09 11.09 30.96
N GLY A 259 29.01 11.89 31.07
CA GLY A 259 28.25 12.38 29.92
C GLY A 259 27.34 11.32 29.27
N VAL A 260 27.08 10.21 29.93
CA VAL A 260 26.17 9.15 29.46
C VAL A 260 24.76 9.46 29.95
N GLU A 261 23.78 9.36 29.03
CA GLU A 261 22.37 9.50 29.39
C GLU A 261 21.88 8.28 30.16
N GLU A 262 21.24 8.55 31.31
CA GLU A 262 20.64 7.53 32.16
C GLU A 262 19.20 7.90 32.49
N LEU A 263 18.31 6.92 32.49
CA LEU A 263 17.02 7.02 33.13
C LEU A 263 17.21 6.72 34.60
N SER A 264 16.88 7.68 35.45
CA SER A 264 17.05 7.58 36.89
C SER A 264 15.71 7.80 37.60
N ALA A 265 15.49 7.09 38.69
CA ALA A 265 14.35 7.31 39.57
C ALA A 265 14.80 7.46 41.01
N VAL A 266 14.10 8.30 41.77
CA VAL A 266 14.48 8.75 43.10
C VAL A 266 13.41 8.39 44.12
N ALA A 267 13.79 7.76 45.24
CA ALA A 267 12.91 7.47 46.37
C ALA A 267 13.54 7.96 47.70
N SER A 268 12.74 8.56 48.57
CA SER A 268 13.16 8.98 49.91
C SER A 268 13.34 7.84 50.86
N ILE A 269 14.27 7.97 51.79
CA ILE A 269 14.33 7.17 53.03
C ILE A 269 13.69 7.96 54.16
N PRO A 270 12.54 7.53 54.72
CA PRO A 270 11.87 8.26 55.78
C PRO A 270 12.74 8.50 57.00
N ASN A 271 12.54 9.61 57.65
CA ASN A 271 13.27 10.03 58.86
C ASN A 271 14.77 10.24 58.70
N THR A 272 15.21 10.42 57.42
CA THR A 272 16.61 10.76 57.09
C THR A 272 16.65 11.82 56.00
N ASP A 273 17.83 12.44 55.82
CA ASP A 273 18.09 13.32 54.68
C ASP A 273 18.56 12.53 53.44
N TRP A 274 18.28 11.21 53.39
CA TRP A 274 18.77 10.32 52.37
C TRP A 274 17.74 9.99 51.31
N PHE A 275 18.24 9.69 50.12
CA PHE A 275 17.43 9.16 49.05
C PHE A 275 18.19 8.13 48.24
N VAL A 276 17.46 7.14 47.73
CA VAL A 276 17.96 6.12 46.80
C VAL A 276 17.69 6.57 45.39
N VAL A 277 18.67 6.35 44.52
CA VAL A 277 18.53 6.48 43.07
C VAL A 277 18.73 5.12 42.44
N SER A 278 17.72 4.64 41.68
CA SER A 278 17.91 3.59 40.69
C SER A 278 18.23 4.23 39.36
N ARG A 279 19.18 3.71 38.59
CA ARG A 279 19.54 4.27 37.28
C ARG A 279 19.91 3.17 36.31
N ILE A 280 19.66 3.41 35.01
CA ILE A 280 20.02 2.54 33.89
C ILE A 280 20.33 3.41 32.67
N GLN A 281 21.30 3.03 31.85
CA GLN A 281 21.60 3.77 30.63
C GLN A 281 20.41 3.75 29.68
N THR A 282 20.06 4.90 29.08
CA THR A 282 18.93 5.04 28.13
C THR A 282 19.08 4.11 26.95
N LYS A 283 20.31 3.88 26.47
CA LYS A 283 20.60 2.94 25.38
C LYS A 283 20.16 1.51 25.70
N GLU A 284 20.33 1.06 26.94
CA GLU A 284 19.86 -0.27 27.35
C GLU A 284 18.35 -0.25 27.64
N ALA A 285 17.90 0.74 28.39
CA ALA A 285 16.50 0.90 28.76
C ALA A 285 15.55 0.91 27.54
N PHE A 286 16.01 1.51 26.43
CA PHE A 286 15.25 1.65 25.18
C PHE A 286 15.78 0.78 24.02
N ALA A 287 16.65 -0.21 24.29
CA ALA A 287 17.19 -1.12 23.25
C ALA A 287 16.08 -1.86 22.49
N MET A 288 14.98 -2.19 23.15
CA MET A 288 13.81 -2.81 22.54
C MET A 288 13.17 -1.90 21.48
N GLU A 289 13.11 -0.58 21.75
CA GLU A 289 12.59 0.41 20.80
C GLU A 289 13.42 0.42 19.50
N GLU A 290 14.75 0.45 19.61
CA GLU A 290 15.65 0.43 18.45
C GLU A 290 15.45 -0.82 17.58
N ASN A 291 15.27 -1.98 18.19
CA ASN A 291 15.01 -3.22 17.48
C ASN A 291 13.65 -3.24 16.78
N ILE A 292 12.62 -2.71 17.42
CA ILE A 292 11.29 -2.57 16.82
C ILE A 292 11.35 -1.61 15.62
N GLN A 293 12.04 -0.47 15.77
CA GLN A 293 12.23 0.50 14.68
C GLN A 293 12.95 -0.12 13.48
N LYS A 294 14.06 -0.83 13.70
CA LYS A 294 14.78 -1.56 12.65
C LYS A 294 13.88 -2.56 11.92
N THR A 295 13.03 -3.26 12.67
CA THR A 295 12.08 -4.22 12.10
C THR A 295 11.00 -3.53 11.27
N LEU A 296 10.46 -2.41 11.75
CA LEU A 296 9.47 -1.60 11.01
C LEU A 296 10.07 -1.06 9.70
N ILE A 297 11.30 -0.52 9.74
CA ILE A 297 11.99 -0.02 8.55
C ILE A 297 12.23 -1.17 7.54
N ARG A 298 12.70 -2.34 8.00
CA ARG A 298 12.88 -3.52 7.12
C ARG A 298 11.56 -3.96 6.49
N ALA A 299 10.50 -4.06 7.27
CA ALA A 299 9.17 -4.41 6.76
C ALA A 299 8.66 -3.39 5.73
N GLN A 300 8.91 -2.10 5.95
CA GLN A 300 8.55 -1.03 5.02
C GLN A 300 9.34 -1.12 3.71
N THR A 301 10.65 -1.38 3.76
CA THR A 301 11.48 -1.53 2.55
C THR A 301 11.07 -2.76 1.74
N VAL A 302 10.79 -3.88 2.39
CA VAL A 302 10.26 -5.08 1.72
C VAL A 302 8.91 -4.80 1.08
N SER A 303 7.99 -4.14 1.79
CA SER A 303 6.67 -3.75 1.27
C SER A 303 6.77 -2.84 0.04
N LEU A 304 7.71 -1.89 0.03
CA LEU A 304 7.93 -0.96 -1.08
C LEU A 304 8.39 -1.66 -2.37
N ILE A 305 9.01 -2.83 -2.26
CA ILE A 305 9.46 -3.63 -3.41
C ILE A 305 8.41 -4.67 -3.80
N VAL A 306 7.95 -5.45 -2.84
CA VAL A 306 7.09 -6.62 -3.09
C VAL A 306 5.70 -6.22 -3.55
N VAL A 307 5.08 -5.24 -2.91
CA VAL A 307 3.69 -4.84 -3.24
C VAL A 307 3.59 -4.27 -4.65
N PRO A 308 4.45 -3.34 -5.11
CA PRO A 308 4.42 -2.88 -6.50
C PRO A 308 4.72 -4.00 -7.52
N LEU A 309 5.60 -4.95 -7.18
CA LEU A 309 5.91 -6.07 -8.07
C LEU A 309 4.70 -6.98 -8.26
N ILE A 310 4.03 -7.37 -7.17
CA ILE A 310 2.80 -8.17 -7.22
C ILE A 310 1.72 -7.43 -7.99
N LEU A 311 1.55 -6.14 -7.69
CA LEU A 311 0.55 -5.31 -8.35
C LEU A 311 0.85 -5.16 -9.85
N PHE A 312 2.11 -4.95 -10.22
CA PHE A 312 2.53 -4.90 -11.62
C PHE A 312 2.19 -6.20 -12.34
N ALA A 313 2.53 -7.34 -11.76
CA ALA A 313 2.20 -8.65 -12.32
C ALA A 313 0.68 -8.83 -12.46
N PHE A 314 -0.08 -8.51 -11.40
CA PHE A 314 -1.55 -8.58 -11.42
C PHE A 314 -2.15 -7.70 -12.52
N LEU A 315 -1.79 -6.42 -12.57
CA LEU A 315 -2.30 -5.48 -13.56
C LEU A 315 -1.87 -5.86 -14.98
N PHE A 316 -0.64 -6.36 -15.16
CA PHE A 316 -0.16 -6.82 -16.47
C PHE A 316 -1.02 -7.97 -17.00
N PHE A 317 -1.31 -8.99 -16.17
CA PHE A 317 -2.18 -10.10 -16.53
C PHE A 317 -3.64 -9.65 -16.70
N PHE A 318 -4.11 -8.75 -15.85
CA PHE A 318 -5.47 -8.25 -15.91
C PHE A 318 -5.76 -7.45 -17.18
N PHE A 319 -4.87 -6.55 -17.58
CA PHE A 319 -5.03 -5.69 -18.76
C PHE A 319 -4.52 -6.31 -20.07
N LYS A 320 -3.88 -7.50 -20.05
CA LYS A 320 -3.39 -8.18 -21.24
C LYS A 320 -4.48 -8.39 -22.31
N PRO A 321 -5.68 -8.89 -22.00
CA PRO A 321 -6.75 -9.08 -23.00
C PRO A 321 -7.18 -7.75 -23.65
N LEU A 322 -7.37 -6.71 -22.85
CA LEU A 322 -7.74 -5.37 -23.35
C LEU A 322 -6.71 -4.81 -24.32
N ARG A 323 -5.44 -4.94 -23.97
CA ARG A 323 -4.32 -4.50 -24.83
C ARG A 323 -4.28 -5.28 -26.15
N THR A 324 -4.52 -6.59 -26.09
CA THR A 324 -4.56 -7.44 -27.27
C THR A 324 -5.71 -7.06 -28.19
N SER A 325 -6.93 -6.86 -27.63
CA SER A 325 -8.11 -6.42 -28.37
C SER A 325 -7.91 -5.04 -29.00
N ALA A 326 -7.32 -4.09 -28.26
CA ALA A 326 -7.03 -2.76 -28.78
C ALA A 326 -6.03 -2.78 -29.94
N LEU A 327 -4.95 -3.57 -29.84
CA LEU A 327 -3.95 -3.72 -30.92
C LEU A 327 -4.55 -4.39 -32.16
N LEU A 328 -5.45 -5.35 -31.97
CA LEU A 328 -6.12 -6.02 -33.08
C LEU A 328 -7.11 -5.09 -33.79
N ALA A 329 -7.90 -4.33 -33.02
CA ALA A 329 -8.80 -3.31 -33.53
C ALA A 329 -8.05 -2.22 -34.34
N ASP A 330 -6.88 -1.77 -33.85
CA ASP A 330 -6.02 -0.81 -34.54
C ASP A 330 -5.52 -1.37 -35.90
N LYS A 331 -5.06 -2.62 -35.94
CA LYS A 331 -4.67 -3.30 -37.20
C LYS A 331 -5.84 -3.46 -38.17
N MET A 332 -7.06 -3.73 -37.69
CA MET A 332 -8.26 -3.80 -38.50
C MET A 332 -8.61 -2.43 -39.10
N SER A 333 -8.48 -1.36 -38.31
CA SER A 333 -8.76 0.01 -38.78
C SER A 333 -7.79 0.49 -39.86
N LEU A 334 -6.54 -0.02 -39.82
CA LEU A 334 -5.52 0.25 -40.85
C LEU A 334 -5.61 -0.66 -42.07
N GLY A 335 -6.57 -1.59 -42.09
CA GLY A 335 -6.74 -2.53 -43.20
C GLY A 335 -5.67 -3.63 -43.28
N VAL A 336 -4.81 -3.76 -42.26
CA VAL A 336 -3.73 -4.77 -42.22
C VAL A 336 -4.28 -6.17 -41.96
N VAL A 337 -5.43 -6.26 -41.27
CA VAL A 337 -6.12 -7.52 -40.93
C VAL A 337 -7.61 -7.35 -41.27
N PRO A 338 -8.27 -8.39 -41.80
CA PRO A 338 -9.71 -8.33 -42.11
C PRO A 338 -10.52 -8.08 -40.84
N LEU A 339 -11.69 -7.44 -41.04
CA LEU A 339 -12.64 -7.16 -39.95
C LEU A 339 -13.27 -8.47 -39.46
N THR A 340 -12.72 -9.06 -38.40
CA THR A 340 -13.19 -10.28 -37.76
C THR A 340 -13.56 -10.01 -36.30
N PRO A 341 -14.50 -10.73 -35.70
CA PRO A 341 -14.83 -10.53 -34.29
C PRO A 341 -13.62 -10.72 -33.37
N LEU A 342 -13.46 -9.81 -32.44
CA LEU A 342 -12.41 -9.89 -31.42
C LEU A 342 -12.72 -11.05 -30.46
N PRO A 343 -11.71 -11.81 -30.00
CA PRO A 343 -11.91 -12.92 -29.08
C PRO A 343 -12.34 -12.40 -27.71
N ILE A 344 -13.44 -12.95 -27.17
CA ILE A 344 -13.90 -12.65 -25.81
C ILE A 344 -13.21 -13.63 -24.86
N ALA A 345 -12.11 -13.16 -24.25
CA ALA A 345 -11.27 -13.98 -23.37
C ALA A 345 -11.78 -14.10 -21.93
N ARG A 346 -12.74 -13.25 -21.51
CA ARG A 346 -13.21 -13.15 -20.12
C ARG A 346 -14.68 -12.75 -20.09
N MET A 347 -15.37 -13.09 -18.98
CA MET A 347 -16.77 -12.72 -18.73
C MET A 347 -16.88 -11.62 -17.65
N ASP A 348 -16.10 -10.55 -17.82
CA ASP A 348 -16.10 -9.38 -16.97
C ASP A 348 -16.41 -8.11 -17.81
N GLU A 349 -16.16 -6.93 -17.26
CA GLU A 349 -16.38 -5.64 -17.93
C GLU A 349 -15.56 -5.54 -19.22
N VAL A 350 -14.36 -6.12 -19.26
CA VAL A 350 -13.50 -6.16 -20.46
C VAL A 350 -14.13 -7.05 -21.53
N GLY A 351 -14.65 -8.20 -21.14
CA GLY A 351 -15.38 -9.12 -22.04
C GLY A 351 -16.67 -8.48 -22.56
N SER A 352 -17.41 -7.80 -21.71
CA SER A 352 -18.62 -7.06 -22.07
C SER A 352 -18.35 -5.94 -23.08
N LEU A 353 -17.26 -5.19 -22.87
CA LEU A 353 -16.81 -4.15 -23.80
C LEU A 353 -16.42 -4.77 -25.16
N THR A 354 -15.67 -5.88 -25.16
CA THR A 354 -15.29 -6.60 -26.37
C THR A 354 -16.52 -7.11 -27.13
N ALA A 355 -17.53 -7.64 -26.42
CA ALA A 355 -18.79 -8.08 -27.01
C ALA A 355 -19.59 -6.90 -27.61
N ALA A 356 -19.63 -5.75 -26.94
CA ALA A 356 -20.26 -4.54 -27.46
C ALA A 356 -19.57 -4.05 -28.73
N PHE A 357 -18.24 -4.04 -28.74
CA PHE A 357 -17.46 -3.69 -29.94
C PHE A 357 -17.76 -4.63 -31.11
N ASN A 358 -17.81 -5.97 -30.87
CA ASN A 358 -18.15 -6.95 -31.90
C ASN A 358 -19.55 -6.71 -32.46
N ARG A 359 -20.54 -6.34 -31.63
CA ARG A 359 -21.90 -6.00 -32.11
C ARG A 359 -21.86 -4.75 -33.01
N LEU A 360 -21.15 -3.70 -32.62
CA LEU A 360 -21.02 -2.50 -33.44
C LEU A 360 -20.34 -2.80 -34.77
N MET A 361 -19.30 -3.63 -34.78
CA MET A 361 -18.61 -4.06 -36.00
C MET A 361 -19.53 -4.86 -36.92
N ALA A 362 -20.34 -5.78 -36.37
CA ALA A 362 -21.33 -6.55 -37.13
C ALA A 362 -22.40 -5.63 -37.76
N MET A 363 -22.89 -4.62 -37.03
CA MET A 363 -23.83 -3.63 -37.57
C MET A 363 -23.19 -2.80 -38.70
N LEU A 364 -21.93 -2.39 -38.55
CA LEU A 364 -21.21 -1.63 -39.58
C LEU A 364 -21.07 -2.45 -40.88
N LEU A 365 -20.66 -3.72 -40.75
CA LEU A 365 -20.53 -4.62 -41.90
C LEU A 365 -21.87 -4.88 -42.59
N ALA A 366 -22.94 -5.07 -41.81
CA ALA A 366 -24.30 -5.23 -42.36
C ALA A 366 -24.76 -3.97 -43.11
N SER A 367 -24.54 -2.78 -42.51
CA SER A 367 -24.89 -1.50 -43.17
C SER A 367 -24.06 -1.25 -44.44
N GLN A 368 -22.77 -1.60 -44.44
CA GLN A 368 -21.95 -1.50 -45.65
C GLN A 368 -22.43 -2.41 -46.75
N LYS A 369 -22.85 -3.64 -46.41
CA LYS A 369 -23.43 -4.58 -47.38
C LYS A 369 -24.74 -4.05 -47.97
N GLU A 370 -25.63 -3.55 -47.11
CA GLU A 370 -26.91 -2.96 -47.52
C GLU A 370 -26.70 -1.73 -48.44
N LEU A 371 -25.78 -0.85 -48.07
CA LEU A 371 -25.44 0.33 -48.90
C LEU A 371 -24.92 -0.13 -50.27
N LYS A 372 -24.09 -1.18 -50.32
CA LYS A 372 -23.59 -1.72 -51.57
C LYS A 372 -24.68 -2.34 -52.40
N GLU A 373 -25.65 -3.04 -51.80
CA GLU A 373 -26.80 -3.59 -52.50
C GLU A 373 -27.68 -2.48 -53.09
N ILE A 374 -27.99 -1.42 -52.31
CA ILE A 374 -28.78 -0.27 -52.79
C ILE A 374 -28.04 0.47 -53.89
N ALA A 375 -26.72 0.62 -53.79
CA ALA A 375 -25.91 1.34 -54.79
C ALA A 375 -25.87 0.60 -56.15
N HIS A 376 -25.99 -0.72 -56.19
CA HIS A 376 -25.74 -1.53 -57.36
C HIS A 376 -26.93 -2.27 -57.93
N TYR A 377 -28.02 -2.45 -57.15
CA TYR A 377 -29.18 -3.20 -57.57
C TYR A 377 -30.47 -2.42 -57.47
N ASP A 378 -31.41 -2.71 -58.36
CA ASP A 378 -32.78 -2.21 -58.29
C ASP A 378 -33.50 -2.84 -57.10
N TYR A 379 -34.15 -2.05 -56.28
CA TYR A 379 -34.73 -2.50 -55.01
C TYR A 379 -35.91 -3.49 -55.22
N LEU A 380 -36.68 -3.31 -56.36
CA LEU A 380 -37.86 -4.13 -56.65
C LEU A 380 -37.48 -5.45 -57.29
N THR A 381 -36.78 -5.40 -58.41
CA THR A 381 -36.49 -6.55 -59.24
C THR A 381 -35.24 -7.30 -58.85
N LYS A 382 -34.39 -6.71 -57.94
CA LYS A 382 -33.07 -7.20 -57.54
C LYS A 382 -32.09 -7.38 -58.73
N LEU A 383 -32.43 -6.88 -59.89
CA LEU A 383 -31.52 -6.80 -61.03
C LEU A 383 -30.45 -5.73 -60.82
N PRO A 384 -29.31 -5.80 -61.51
CA PRO A 384 -28.42 -4.67 -61.70
C PRO A 384 -29.18 -3.38 -62.02
N ASN A 385 -28.84 -2.31 -61.27
CA ASN A 385 -29.39 -0.98 -61.59
C ASN A 385 -28.55 -0.30 -62.71
N ARG A 386 -28.92 0.93 -63.06
CA ARG A 386 -28.20 1.70 -64.07
C ARG A 386 -26.72 1.80 -63.81
N PHE A 387 -26.32 2.02 -62.56
CA PHE A 387 -24.91 2.18 -62.19
C PHE A 387 -24.10 0.88 -62.43
N LEU A 388 -24.58 -0.23 -61.94
CA LEU A 388 -23.90 -1.52 -62.12
C LEU A 388 -23.93 -1.97 -63.59
N MET A 389 -25.00 -1.60 -64.36
CA MET A 389 -25.06 -1.90 -65.80
C MET A 389 -23.96 -1.15 -66.57
N LEU A 390 -23.75 0.14 -66.28
CA LEU A 390 -22.69 0.93 -66.93
C LEU A 390 -21.30 0.41 -66.61
N GLU A 391 -21.05 0.03 -65.33
CA GLU A 391 -19.79 -0.59 -64.93
C GLU A 391 -19.54 -1.92 -65.66
N ARG A 392 -20.58 -2.74 -65.81
CA ARG A 392 -20.47 -4.03 -66.56
C ARG A 392 -20.27 -3.82 -68.04
N LEU A 393 -20.90 -2.81 -68.63
CA LEU A 393 -20.73 -2.46 -70.04
C LEU A 393 -19.32 -1.98 -70.33
N GLU A 394 -18.75 -1.14 -69.47
CA GLU A 394 -17.37 -0.70 -69.55
C GLU A 394 -16.40 -1.87 -69.47
N GLY A 395 -16.61 -2.76 -68.51
CA GLY A 395 -15.84 -3.98 -68.39
C GLY A 395 -15.95 -4.94 -69.58
N ALA A 396 -17.15 -4.99 -70.21
CA ALA A 396 -17.39 -5.80 -71.41
C ALA A 396 -16.70 -5.20 -72.65
N LEU A 397 -16.74 -3.90 -72.85
CA LEU A 397 -15.97 -3.20 -73.91
C LEU A 397 -14.47 -3.44 -73.78
N ALA A 398 -13.94 -3.35 -72.57
CA ALA A 398 -12.54 -3.67 -72.34
C ALA A 398 -12.17 -5.14 -72.65
N ARG A 399 -13.09 -6.08 -72.45
CA ARG A 399 -12.93 -7.50 -72.84
C ARG A 399 -13.00 -7.69 -74.37
N CYS A 400 -13.98 -7.05 -75.04
CA CYS A 400 -14.09 -7.06 -76.51
C CYS A 400 -12.78 -6.59 -77.17
N ALA A 401 -12.20 -5.52 -76.68
CA ALA A 401 -10.91 -5.01 -77.20
C ALA A 401 -9.75 -6.01 -77.06
N ARG A 402 -9.74 -6.78 -75.99
CA ARG A 402 -8.65 -7.79 -75.76
C ARG A 402 -8.87 -9.07 -76.53
N ASN A 403 -10.10 -9.53 -76.65
CA ASN A 403 -10.45 -10.84 -77.18
C ASN A 403 -10.89 -10.81 -78.67
N ASP A 404 -10.98 -9.63 -79.29
CA ASP A 404 -11.47 -9.38 -80.64
C ASP A 404 -12.88 -9.95 -80.84
N THR A 405 -13.75 -9.80 -79.84
CA THR A 405 -15.16 -10.22 -79.81
C THR A 405 -16.06 -9.00 -79.91
N ARG A 406 -17.35 -9.19 -80.07
CA ARG A 406 -18.38 -8.16 -80.01
C ARG A 406 -19.27 -8.31 -78.80
N LEU A 407 -20.01 -7.28 -78.50
CA LEU A 407 -21.11 -7.26 -77.55
C LEU A 407 -22.36 -6.68 -78.20
N ALA A 408 -23.51 -6.94 -77.62
CA ALA A 408 -24.75 -6.29 -78.01
C ALA A 408 -25.43 -5.68 -76.78
N LEU A 409 -25.96 -4.50 -76.99
CA LEU A 409 -26.78 -3.82 -75.97
C LEU A 409 -28.22 -3.74 -76.50
N LEU A 410 -29.14 -4.34 -75.77
CA LEU A 410 -30.58 -4.30 -76.06
C LEU A 410 -31.24 -3.39 -75.01
N PHE A 411 -31.71 -2.24 -75.47
CA PHE A 411 -32.49 -1.35 -74.65
C PHE A 411 -34.00 -1.64 -74.85
N MET A 412 -34.73 -1.83 -73.77
CA MET A 412 -36.09 -2.38 -73.81
C MET A 412 -37.02 -1.52 -72.96
N ASP A 413 -38.20 -1.24 -73.49
CA ASP A 413 -39.26 -0.52 -72.79
C ASP A 413 -40.57 -1.35 -72.90
N LEU A 414 -41.28 -1.52 -71.79
CA LEU A 414 -42.49 -2.34 -71.74
C LEU A 414 -43.71 -1.60 -72.29
N ASP A 415 -44.26 -2.11 -73.37
CA ASP A 415 -45.45 -1.53 -73.97
C ASP A 415 -46.68 -1.96 -73.18
N GLY A 416 -47.57 -1.02 -72.85
CA GLY A 416 -48.77 -1.23 -72.05
C GLY A 416 -48.59 -1.28 -70.54
N PHE A 417 -47.37 -1.08 -70.03
CA PHE A 417 -47.08 -1.08 -68.59
C PHE A 417 -47.86 0.00 -67.84
N LYS A 418 -47.96 1.20 -68.41
CA LYS A 418 -48.72 2.33 -67.83
C LYS A 418 -50.19 1.97 -67.64
N GLU A 419 -50.80 1.27 -68.59
CA GLU A 419 -52.19 0.83 -68.49
C GLU A 419 -52.43 -0.14 -67.33
N ILE A 420 -51.46 -1.04 -67.05
CA ILE A 420 -51.54 -1.94 -65.89
C ILE A 420 -51.53 -1.09 -64.61
N ASN A 421 -50.63 -0.10 -64.49
CA ASN A 421 -50.61 0.79 -63.33
C ASN A 421 -51.90 1.55 -63.15
N ASP A 422 -52.41 2.13 -64.24
CA ASP A 422 -53.59 3.00 -64.19
C ASP A 422 -54.87 2.20 -63.90
N THR A 423 -54.97 0.92 -64.33
CA THR A 423 -56.18 0.06 -64.18
C THR A 423 -56.13 -0.82 -62.94
N LEU A 424 -54.98 -1.37 -62.57
CA LEU A 424 -54.83 -2.39 -61.50
C LEU A 424 -54.05 -1.91 -60.33
N GLY A 425 -53.50 -0.69 -60.39
CA GLY A 425 -52.71 -0.05 -59.35
C GLY A 425 -51.21 -0.44 -59.38
N HIS A 426 -50.41 0.33 -58.68
CA HIS A 426 -48.94 0.20 -58.66
C HIS A 426 -48.45 -1.17 -58.18
N ASP A 427 -49.17 -1.81 -57.23
CA ASP A 427 -48.83 -3.17 -56.78
C ASP A 427 -48.85 -4.20 -57.91
N ALA A 428 -49.78 -4.10 -58.86
CA ALA A 428 -49.84 -4.95 -60.02
C ALA A 428 -48.70 -4.65 -61.00
N GLY A 429 -48.36 -3.35 -61.18
CA GLY A 429 -47.19 -2.97 -61.95
C GLY A 429 -45.87 -3.50 -61.38
N ASP A 430 -45.70 -3.41 -60.06
CA ASP A 430 -44.54 -3.97 -59.40
C ASP A 430 -44.41 -5.48 -59.57
N GLN A 431 -45.54 -6.22 -59.47
CA GLN A 431 -45.58 -7.65 -59.77
C GLN A 431 -45.23 -7.94 -61.24
N ALA A 432 -45.73 -7.11 -62.18
CA ALA A 432 -45.37 -7.23 -63.57
C ALA A 432 -43.86 -7.10 -63.83
N LEU A 433 -43.26 -6.04 -63.24
CA LEU A 433 -41.83 -5.79 -63.35
C LEU A 433 -40.96 -6.96 -62.80
N VAL A 434 -41.36 -7.50 -61.64
CA VAL A 434 -40.67 -8.67 -61.04
C VAL A 434 -40.82 -9.92 -61.92
N GLU A 435 -41.99 -10.12 -62.50
CA GLU A 435 -42.21 -11.29 -63.39
C GLU A 435 -41.48 -11.13 -64.75
N VAL A 436 -41.45 -9.92 -65.32
CA VAL A 436 -40.64 -9.60 -66.51
C VAL A 436 -39.16 -9.86 -66.20
N ALA A 437 -38.65 -9.35 -65.08
CA ALA A 437 -37.26 -9.57 -64.67
C ALA A 437 -36.93 -11.07 -64.58
N LYS A 438 -37.82 -11.87 -64.04
CA LYS A 438 -37.69 -13.33 -63.93
C LYS A 438 -37.68 -13.99 -65.28
N ARG A 439 -38.63 -13.67 -66.16
CA ARG A 439 -38.74 -14.25 -67.51
C ARG A 439 -37.53 -13.93 -68.38
N PHE A 440 -37.07 -12.63 -68.34
CA PHE A 440 -35.91 -12.25 -69.12
C PHE A 440 -34.62 -12.83 -68.57
N SER A 441 -34.45 -12.89 -67.24
CA SER A 441 -33.29 -13.56 -66.62
C SER A 441 -33.16 -15.03 -67.02
N ALA A 442 -34.28 -15.75 -67.21
CA ALA A 442 -34.26 -17.16 -67.59
C ALA A 442 -33.78 -17.39 -69.04
N LEU A 443 -33.80 -16.37 -69.88
CA LEU A 443 -33.34 -16.45 -71.26
C LEU A 443 -31.82 -16.23 -71.45
N LEU A 444 -31.15 -15.69 -70.41
CA LEU A 444 -29.81 -15.20 -70.52
C LEU A 444 -28.76 -16.20 -70.00
N ARG A 445 -27.58 -16.13 -70.55
CA ARG A 445 -26.45 -16.92 -70.11
C ARG A 445 -25.80 -16.27 -68.91
N ARG A 446 -24.94 -17.00 -68.23
CA ARG A 446 -24.26 -16.51 -67.02
C ARG A 446 -23.41 -15.24 -67.26
N ASN A 447 -22.85 -15.07 -68.45
CA ASN A 447 -22.01 -13.94 -68.83
C ASN A 447 -22.80 -12.70 -69.30
N ASP A 448 -24.10 -12.88 -69.59
CA ASP A 448 -24.97 -11.80 -69.97
C ASP A 448 -25.47 -11.06 -68.75
N THR A 449 -25.87 -9.81 -68.91
CA THR A 449 -26.41 -9.02 -67.83
C THR A 449 -27.77 -8.46 -68.25
N LEU A 450 -28.75 -8.69 -67.38
CA LEU A 450 -30.03 -7.97 -67.39
C LEU A 450 -29.99 -6.91 -66.30
N ALA A 451 -30.39 -5.71 -66.60
CA ALA A 451 -30.52 -4.61 -65.69
C ALA A 451 -31.89 -3.90 -65.85
N ARG A 452 -32.38 -3.30 -64.76
CA ARG A 452 -33.47 -2.33 -64.81
C ARG A 452 -32.92 -0.92 -64.61
N ILE A 453 -33.15 -0.05 -65.58
CA ILE A 453 -32.58 1.29 -65.63
C ILE A 453 -33.46 2.29 -64.89
N GLY A 454 -34.78 2.08 -64.93
CA GLY A 454 -35.78 2.88 -64.23
C GLY A 454 -37.18 2.66 -64.85
N GLY A 455 -38.23 2.87 -64.07
CA GLY A 455 -39.57 2.68 -64.54
C GLY A 455 -39.83 1.32 -65.16
N ASP A 456 -40.20 1.31 -66.43
CA ASP A 456 -40.47 0.11 -67.27
C ASP A 456 -39.33 -0.23 -68.24
N GLU A 457 -38.15 0.41 -68.06
CA GLU A 457 -36.99 0.25 -68.92
C GLU A 457 -36.03 -0.83 -68.37
N PHE A 458 -35.71 -1.78 -69.26
CA PHE A 458 -34.73 -2.83 -69.04
C PHE A 458 -33.63 -2.76 -70.07
N VAL A 459 -32.45 -3.20 -69.71
CA VAL A 459 -31.29 -3.32 -70.60
C VAL A 459 -30.64 -4.68 -70.48
N ILE A 460 -30.43 -5.36 -71.61
CA ILE A 460 -29.64 -6.59 -71.68
C ILE A 460 -28.31 -6.27 -72.35
N LEU A 461 -27.24 -6.70 -71.70
CA LEU A 461 -25.90 -6.71 -72.26
C LEU A 461 -25.51 -8.15 -72.56
N LEU A 462 -25.37 -8.46 -73.85
CA LEU A 462 -24.84 -9.72 -74.35
C LEU A 462 -23.34 -9.61 -74.56
N CYS A 463 -22.57 -10.49 -73.96
CA CYS A 463 -21.12 -10.48 -73.99
C CYS A 463 -20.55 -11.63 -74.88
N ASP A 464 -19.30 -11.45 -75.29
CA ASP A 464 -18.50 -12.46 -75.98
C ASP A 464 -19.21 -13.02 -77.27
N LEU A 465 -19.79 -12.09 -78.06
CA LEU A 465 -20.38 -12.40 -79.36
C LEU A 465 -19.33 -12.57 -80.45
N ASP A 466 -19.72 -13.24 -81.56
CA ASP A 466 -18.84 -13.47 -82.69
C ASP A 466 -18.27 -12.13 -83.22
N ARG A 467 -17.05 -12.23 -83.78
CA ARG A 467 -16.36 -11.11 -84.41
C ARG A 467 -17.08 -10.56 -85.64
N ASP A 468 -17.76 -11.46 -86.39
CA ASP A 468 -18.56 -11.07 -87.54
C ASP A 468 -19.80 -10.30 -87.08
N VAL A 469 -20.02 -9.12 -87.63
CA VAL A 469 -21.15 -8.24 -87.26
C VAL A 469 -22.49 -8.91 -87.58
N SER A 470 -22.62 -9.66 -88.69
CA SER A 470 -23.86 -10.32 -89.07
C SER A 470 -24.21 -11.39 -88.03
N THR A 471 -23.23 -12.23 -87.71
CA THR A 471 -23.38 -13.31 -86.72
C THR A 471 -23.72 -12.79 -85.33
N ALA A 472 -23.03 -11.71 -84.91
CA ALA A 472 -23.32 -11.04 -83.63
C ALA A 472 -24.69 -10.41 -83.61
N SER A 473 -25.13 -9.79 -84.71
CA SER A 473 -26.49 -9.23 -84.85
C SER A 473 -27.57 -10.31 -84.86
N ASP A 474 -27.31 -11.43 -85.51
CA ASP A 474 -28.25 -12.54 -85.50
C ASP A 474 -28.42 -13.16 -84.12
N ALA A 475 -27.34 -13.31 -83.35
CA ALA A 475 -27.38 -13.76 -81.97
C ALA A 475 -28.17 -12.77 -81.07
N ALA A 476 -27.97 -11.49 -81.24
CA ALA A 476 -28.67 -10.48 -80.48
C ALA A 476 -30.18 -10.39 -80.85
N ASN A 477 -30.46 -10.48 -82.14
CA ASN A 477 -31.86 -10.56 -82.64
C ASN A 477 -32.58 -11.79 -82.09
N PHE A 478 -31.89 -12.93 -82.04
CA PHE A 478 -32.47 -14.15 -81.44
C PHE A 478 -32.85 -13.92 -79.96
N VAL A 479 -32.05 -13.29 -79.19
CA VAL A 479 -32.38 -12.97 -77.77
C VAL A 479 -33.48 -11.94 -77.70
N ALA A 480 -33.50 -10.92 -78.56
CA ALA A 480 -34.60 -9.97 -78.64
C ALA A 480 -35.93 -10.61 -78.95
N GLN A 481 -35.91 -11.55 -79.95
CA GLN A 481 -37.12 -12.25 -80.30
C GLN A 481 -37.65 -13.16 -79.16
N LYS A 482 -36.72 -13.81 -78.42
CA LYS A 482 -37.08 -14.59 -77.24
C LYS A 482 -37.69 -13.72 -76.13
N CYS A 483 -37.18 -12.51 -75.93
CA CYS A 483 -37.79 -11.62 -74.99
C CYS A 483 -39.22 -11.19 -75.37
N ILE A 484 -39.47 -10.93 -76.69
CA ILE A 484 -40.83 -10.65 -77.21
C ILE A 484 -41.74 -11.85 -76.99
N GLU A 485 -41.25 -13.07 -77.27
CA GLU A 485 -42.03 -14.33 -77.09
C GLU A 485 -42.35 -14.61 -75.64
N ALA A 486 -41.44 -14.35 -74.74
CA ALA A 486 -41.63 -14.53 -73.29
C ALA A 486 -42.72 -13.64 -72.70
N LEU A 487 -43.03 -12.52 -73.35
CA LEU A 487 -44.08 -11.64 -72.90
C LEU A 487 -45.44 -11.93 -73.54
N LYS A 488 -45.49 -12.81 -74.53
CA LYS A 488 -46.77 -13.31 -75.09
C LYS A 488 -47.55 -14.18 -74.09
N GLU A 489 -46.94 -14.70 -73.07
CA GLU A 489 -47.62 -15.35 -71.97
C GLU A 489 -48.33 -14.32 -71.09
N PRO A 490 -49.65 -14.43 -70.87
CA PRO A 490 -50.38 -13.42 -70.08
C PRO A 490 -49.83 -13.27 -68.64
N PHE A 491 -49.84 -12.04 -68.16
CA PHE A 491 -49.56 -11.74 -66.76
C PHE A 491 -50.88 -11.82 -65.98
N VAL A 492 -50.99 -12.68 -64.96
CA VAL A 492 -52.19 -12.86 -64.17
C VAL A 492 -52.17 -12.09 -62.88
N PHE A 493 -53.04 -11.10 -62.75
CA PHE A 493 -53.20 -10.27 -61.58
C PHE A 493 -54.62 -10.51 -60.98
N LYS A 494 -54.74 -11.03 -59.79
CA LYS A 494 -56.02 -11.21 -59.05
C LYS A 494 -57.19 -11.77 -59.89
N LYS A 495 -56.92 -12.64 -60.87
CA LYS A 495 -57.86 -13.21 -61.83
C LYS A 495 -58.06 -12.43 -63.14
N GLU A 496 -57.42 -11.31 -63.35
CA GLU A 496 -57.38 -10.64 -64.64
C GLU A 496 -56.07 -10.97 -65.36
N ALA A 497 -56.19 -11.31 -66.64
CA ALA A 497 -55.01 -11.55 -67.47
C ALA A 497 -54.77 -10.34 -68.36
N LYS A 498 -53.53 -9.80 -68.27
CA LYS A 498 -53.07 -8.65 -69.08
C LYS A 498 -51.92 -9.09 -69.97
N MET A 499 -51.80 -8.51 -71.12
CA MET A 499 -50.71 -8.69 -72.05
C MET A 499 -49.75 -7.49 -71.94
N LEU A 500 -48.47 -7.77 -71.96
CA LEU A 500 -47.42 -6.76 -72.09
C LEU A 500 -46.64 -6.97 -73.37
N GLY A 501 -46.34 -5.88 -74.05
CA GLY A 501 -45.41 -5.89 -75.15
C GLY A 501 -44.03 -5.39 -74.70
N VAL A 502 -43.06 -5.42 -75.59
CA VAL A 502 -41.74 -4.78 -75.36
C VAL A 502 -41.23 -4.20 -76.68
N SER A 503 -40.86 -2.96 -76.63
CA SER A 503 -40.11 -2.29 -77.70
C SER A 503 -38.65 -2.42 -77.44
N ILE A 504 -37.87 -2.97 -78.40
CA ILE A 504 -36.48 -3.28 -78.25
C ILE A 504 -35.66 -2.55 -79.30
N GLY A 505 -34.68 -1.78 -78.83
CA GLY A 505 -33.63 -1.19 -79.69
C GLY A 505 -32.28 -1.87 -79.43
N MET A 506 -31.50 -2.12 -80.43
CA MET A 506 -30.26 -2.85 -80.37
C MET A 506 -29.09 -2.06 -80.95
N ALA A 507 -27.96 -2.07 -80.23
CA ALA A 507 -26.66 -1.60 -80.70
C ALA A 507 -25.62 -2.70 -80.59
N ILE A 508 -24.80 -2.86 -81.64
CA ILE A 508 -23.68 -3.83 -81.62
C ILE A 508 -22.38 -3.02 -81.37
N GLY A 509 -21.67 -3.43 -80.34
CA GLY A 509 -20.42 -2.80 -79.94
C GLY A 509 -19.20 -3.62 -80.27
N ASP A 510 -18.12 -2.95 -80.54
CA ASP A 510 -16.79 -3.53 -80.77
C ASP A 510 -15.72 -2.76 -79.97
N LYS A 511 -14.44 -2.99 -80.28
CA LYS A 511 -13.30 -2.38 -79.61
C LYS A 511 -13.18 -0.85 -79.79
N GLU A 512 -13.87 -0.25 -80.78
CA GLU A 512 -13.85 1.20 -81.04
C GLU A 512 -15.10 1.87 -80.48
N SER A 513 -16.07 1.12 -80.04
CA SER A 513 -17.33 1.62 -79.49
C SER A 513 -17.12 2.24 -78.12
N THR A 514 -17.85 3.34 -77.86
CA THR A 514 -17.91 3.96 -76.52
C THR A 514 -19.21 3.61 -75.83
N LEU A 515 -19.18 3.61 -74.50
CA LEU A 515 -20.34 3.35 -73.66
C LEU A 515 -21.55 4.26 -74.00
N ASP A 516 -21.31 5.58 -74.09
CA ASP A 516 -22.35 6.55 -74.38
C ASP A 516 -22.96 6.37 -75.78
N ALA A 517 -22.13 6.08 -76.79
CA ALA A 517 -22.60 5.87 -78.16
C ALA A 517 -23.51 4.64 -78.21
N LEU A 518 -23.17 3.53 -77.59
CA LEU A 518 -23.99 2.30 -77.55
C LEU A 518 -25.30 2.50 -76.84
N MET A 519 -25.28 3.20 -75.69
CA MET A 519 -26.50 3.53 -74.93
C MET A 519 -27.45 4.38 -75.75
N VAL A 520 -26.93 5.46 -76.37
CA VAL A 520 -27.72 6.37 -77.22
C VAL A 520 -28.27 5.70 -78.45
N GLU A 521 -27.44 4.87 -79.11
CA GLU A 521 -27.87 4.11 -80.29
C GLU A 521 -29.01 3.12 -79.98
N ALA A 522 -28.83 2.32 -78.93
CA ALA A 522 -29.84 1.32 -78.51
C ALA A 522 -31.13 2.01 -78.10
N ASP A 523 -31.06 3.08 -77.30
CA ASP A 523 -32.22 3.85 -76.84
C ASP A 523 -32.94 4.50 -78.03
N THR A 524 -32.23 5.14 -78.95
CA THR A 524 -32.81 5.77 -80.15
C THR A 524 -33.59 4.74 -81.00
N LYS A 525 -33.00 3.57 -81.19
CA LYS A 525 -33.67 2.49 -81.95
C LYS A 525 -34.87 1.94 -81.21
N MET A 526 -34.84 1.79 -79.94
CA MET A 526 -35.97 1.38 -79.11
C MET A 526 -37.11 2.40 -79.24
N TYR A 527 -36.81 3.70 -79.12
CA TYR A 527 -37.82 4.75 -79.24
C TYR A 527 -38.46 4.80 -80.66
N GLN A 528 -37.68 4.53 -81.71
CA GLN A 528 -38.22 4.40 -83.06
C GLN A 528 -39.18 3.21 -83.21
N MET A 529 -38.88 2.07 -82.58
CA MET A 529 -39.76 0.89 -82.56
C MET A 529 -41.03 1.17 -81.80
N LYS A 530 -40.96 1.85 -80.62
CA LYS A 530 -42.10 2.24 -79.78
C LYS A 530 -43.06 3.16 -80.53
N LYS A 531 -42.56 4.10 -81.32
CA LYS A 531 -43.40 4.96 -82.18
C LYS A 531 -44.14 4.19 -83.23
N ARG A 532 -43.56 3.15 -83.81
CA ARG A 532 -44.21 2.29 -84.82
C ARG A 532 -45.28 1.41 -84.25
N SER A 533 -45.07 0.89 -83.03
CA SER A 533 -46.08 0.05 -82.31
C SER A 533 -47.27 0.87 -81.86
N ASN A 534 -47.17 2.18 -81.61
CA ASN A 534 -48.27 3.05 -81.23
C ASN A 534 -49.09 3.61 -82.44
N ILE A 535 -48.68 3.36 -83.66
CA ILE A 535 -49.37 3.82 -84.88
C ILE A 535 -50.24 2.66 -85.53
N VAL A 536 -50.10 1.47 -85.08
CA VAL A 536 -50.91 0.31 -85.50
C VAL A 536 -51.92 0.01 -84.39
#